data_f20222f09fd8e7ed3cb309a4c674a817
#
_entry.id   f20222f09fd8e7ed3cb309a4c674a817
#
_cell.length_a   1.000
_cell.length_b   1.000
_cell.length_c   1.000
_cell.angle_alpha   90.00
_cell.angle_beta   90.00
_cell.angle_gamma   90.00
#
_symmetry.space_group_name_H-M   'P 1'
#
loop_
_entity.id
_entity.type
_entity.pdbx_description
1 polymer ?
#
loop_
_entity_poly.entity_id
_entity_poly.type
_entity_poly.pdbx_seq_one_letter_code
_entity_poly.pdbx_strand_id
1 'polypeptide(L)'
;MYTIKTLNAISPVGLAKLPANQFEIDNEAAAPQGILVRSADMHDTPLPDSLLAIARAGAGTNNIPVEDCTNKGIVVFNTPGANANAVAELVVGALVAGSRNLVDAVNWAQTLKGRDTIAKDVEKGKKAFVGPELRGKTLGVIGLGAIGARVANAAVALGMEVLGYDPYISIDAAWSLSRSVQHCVTLGDMLPRCDYLTIHVPYLPTTRHTINAQTLAMCKDGVRVLNFARGELVDNAALLDALNSGKVAQYFCDFPTEELLGVKGVCCTPHLGASTPESETNCAVMAAAELSDFLKNGNISHSVNLPDVSQPRVGGRRICIIHKNAPGAISAITSILTEAHLNIENMVNKGKKDVAYTLLDVTGNVTDDLAVKLGAIEPAIRVRVL
;
A
#
# COMPACT_ATOMS: atom_id res chain seq x y z
N MET A 1 21.03 14.33 -18.14
CA MET A 1 19.57 14.15 -18.34
C MET A 1 19.27 12.68 -18.06
N TYR A 2 18.21 12.36 -17.31
CA TYR A 2 17.82 10.98 -17.01
C TYR A 2 16.73 10.52 -17.97
N THR A 3 16.87 9.33 -18.56
CA THR A 3 15.85 8.72 -19.43
C THR A 3 14.93 7.84 -18.59
N ILE A 4 13.63 8.11 -18.66
CA ILE A 4 12.58 7.40 -17.93
C ILE A 4 11.67 6.68 -18.92
N LYS A 5 11.48 5.39 -18.72
CA LYS A 5 10.52 4.57 -19.46
C LYS A 5 9.22 4.44 -18.68
N THR A 6 8.08 4.55 -19.34
CA THR A 6 6.79 4.28 -18.72
C THR A 6 6.22 2.96 -19.25
N LEU A 7 5.70 2.15 -18.34
CA LEU A 7 4.97 0.93 -18.67
C LEU A 7 3.52 1.10 -18.23
N ASN A 8 2.58 0.96 -19.13
CA ASN A 8 1.19 1.38 -19.06
C ASN A 8 1.00 2.92 -19.12
N ALA A 9 -0.26 3.33 -19.12
CA ALA A 9 -0.61 4.74 -19.02
C ALA A 9 -0.32 5.27 -17.60
N ILE A 10 0.56 6.25 -17.50
CA ILE A 10 0.84 7.01 -16.28
C ILE A 10 0.19 8.38 -16.41
N SER A 11 -0.48 8.84 -15.35
CA SER A 11 -1.16 10.14 -15.34
C SER A 11 -0.19 11.29 -15.75
N PRO A 12 -0.58 12.16 -16.71
CA PRO A 12 0.23 13.31 -17.10
C PRO A 12 0.59 14.25 -15.94
N VAL A 13 -0.29 14.34 -14.92
CA VAL A 13 -0.03 15.12 -13.71
C VAL A 13 1.15 14.55 -12.91
N GLY A 14 1.30 13.21 -12.89
CA GLY A 14 2.46 12.55 -12.33
C GLY A 14 3.71 12.80 -13.15
N LEU A 15 3.65 12.66 -14.48
CA LEU A 15 4.78 12.91 -15.39
C LEU A 15 5.27 14.36 -15.30
N ALA A 16 4.41 15.34 -15.04
CA ALA A 16 4.79 16.72 -14.82
C ALA A 16 5.71 16.96 -13.61
N LYS A 17 5.85 15.97 -12.71
CA LYS A 17 6.86 15.99 -11.63
C LYS A 17 8.28 15.68 -12.10
N LEU A 18 8.44 15.29 -13.36
CA LEU A 18 9.70 15.02 -14.03
C LEU A 18 9.97 16.16 -15.04
N PRO A 19 10.63 17.26 -14.64
CA PRO A 19 10.82 18.43 -15.51
C PRO A 19 11.71 18.09 -16.70
N ALA A 20 11.30 18.51 -17.91
CA ALA A 20 11.91 18.15 -19.19
C ALA A 20 13.38 18.61 -19.34
N ASN A 21 13.84 19.58 -18.54
CA ASN A 21 15.25 19.99 -18.52
C ASN A 21 16.18 19.01 -17.77
N GLN A 22 15.62 18.01 -17.09
CA GLN A 22 16.37 17.01 -16.30
C GLN A 22 16.00 15.59 -16.68
N PHE A 23 14.79 15.37 -17.20
CA PHE A 23 14.23 14.06 -17.51
C PHE A 23 13.69 14.02 -18.93
N GLU A 24 13.94 12.93 -19.61
CA GLU A 24 13.36 12.58 -20.90
C GLU A 24 12.48 11.34 -20.73
N ILE A 25 11.25 11.42 -21.22
CA ILE A 25 10.35 10.26 -21.25
C ILE A 25 10.49 9.58 -22.60
N ASP A 26 11.08 8.39 -22.63
CA ASP A 26 11.26 7.59 -23.83
C ASP A 26 10.83 6.13 -23.56
N ASN A 27 9.69 5.74 -24.14
CA ASN A 27 9.12 4.42 -23.95
C ASN A 27 9.81 3.33 -24.77
N GLU A 28 10.63 3.72 -25.74
CA GLU A 28 11.41 2.80 -26.56
C GLU A 28 12.86 2.68 -26.08
N ALA A 29 13.25 3.42 -25.05
CA ALA A 29 14.60 3.38 -24.52
C ALA A 29 15.02 1.95 -24.15
N ALA A 30 16.16 1.52 -24.70
CA ALA A 30 16.77 0.23 -24.37
C ALA A 30 17.54 0.27 -23.05
N ALA A 31 17.99 1.45 -22.62
CA ALA A 31 18.84 1.67 -21.45
C ALA A 31 18.32 2.81 -20.54
N PRO A 32 17.07 2.75 -20.04
CA PRO A 32 16.52 3.77 -19.16
C PRO A 32 17.23 3.77 -17.80
N GLN A 33 17.32 4.92 -17.14
CA GLN A 33 17.77 5.03 -15.76
C GLN A 33 16.62 4.83 -14.74
N GLY A 34 15.38 5.02 -15.15
CA GLY A 34 14.21 4.82 -14.32
C GLY A 34 13.04 4.24 -15.09
N ILE A 35 12.20 3.47 -14.40
CA ILE A 35 10.93 2.97 -14.95
C ILE A 35 9.79 3.41 -14.03
N LEU A 36 8.73 3.98 -14.64
CA LEU A 36 7.42 4.16 -14.00
C LEU A 36 6.48 3.07 -14.51
N VAL A 37 5.90 2.30 -13.59
CA VAL A 37 5.00 1.20 -13.92
C VAL A 37 3.73 1.25 -13.07
N ARG A 38 2.60 0.78 -13.60
CA ARG A 38 1.35 0.61 -12.84
C ARG A 38 1.01 -0.86 -12.67
N SER A 39 0.56 -1.53 -13.73
CA SER A 39 0.05 -2.90 -13.68
C SER A 39 0.76 -3.86 -14.64
N ALA A 40 1.68 -3.39 -15.49
CA ALA A 40 2.45 -4.26 -16.38
C ALA A 40 3.28 -5.25 -15.56
N ASP A 41 3.25 -6.50 -15.99
CA ASP A 41 4.12 -7.55 -15.43
C ASP A 41 5.56 -7.31 -15.93
N MET A 42 6.49 -7.27 -15.00
CA MET A 42 7.90 -7.01 -15.28
C MET A 42 8.80 -8.24 -15.06
N HIS A 43 8.25 -9.41 -14.73
CA HIS A 43 9.06 -10.60 -14.43
C HIS A 43 9.92 -11.05 -15.64
N ASP A 44 9.42 -10.84 -16.85
CA ASP A 44 10.14 -11.12 -18.09
C ASP A 44 10.77 -9.87 -18.73
N THR A 45 10.72 -8.71 -18.03
CA THR A 45 11.27 -7.45 -18.54
C THR A 45 12.77 -7.40 -18.28
N PRO A 46 13.61 -7.11 -19.30
CA PRO A 46 15.04 -6.94 -19.10
C PRO A 46 15.36 -5.82 -18.11
N LEU A 47 16.28 -6.09 -17.19
CA LEU A 47 16.80 -5.12 -16.21
C LEU A 47 18.23 -4.70 -16.62
N PRO A 48 18.40 -3.68 -17.48
CA PRO A 48 19.72 -3.26 -17.95
C PRO A 48 20.55 -2.63 -16.84
N ASP A 49 21.88 -2.61 -17.00
CA ASP A 49 22.81 -2.05 -15.99
C ASP A 49 22.60 -0.55 -15.76
N SER A 50 22.06 0.16 -16.76
CA SER A 50 21.69 1.58 -16.65
C SER A 50 20.52 1.83 -15.68
N LEU A 51 19.68 0.81 -15.44
CA LEU A 51 18.48 0.96 -14.61
C LEU A 51 18.87 1.10 -13.14
N LEU A 52 18.45 2.21 -12.55
CA LEU A 52 18.74 2.58 -11.17
C LEU A 52 17.54 2.40 -10.25
N ALA A 53 16.34 2.62 -10.76
CA ALA A 53 15.12 2.51 -9.96
C ALA A 53 13.88 2.19 -10.80
N ILE A 54 12.93 1.53 -10.14
CA ILE A 54 11.58 1.29 -10.63
C ILE A 54 10.63 1.90 -9.63
N ALA A 55 9.69 2.74 -10.07
CA ALA A 55 8.65 3.29 -9.21
C ALA A 55 7.27 2.82 -9.69
N ARG A 56 6.58 2.09 -8.81
CA ARG A 56 5.23 1.61 -9.09
C ARG A 56 4.19 2.61 -8.62
N ALA A 57 3.37 3.09 -9.55
CA ALA A 57 2.19 3.91 -9.25
C ALA A 57 1.08 3.04 -8.62
N GLY A 58 1.24 2.69 -7.34
CA GLY A 58 0.34 1.85 -6.56
C GLY A 58 1.04 1.16 -5.38
N ALA A 59 0.27 0.60 -4.44
CA ALA A 59 0.80 0.06 -3.19
C ALA A 59 1.42 -1.35 -3.31
N GLY A 60 0.84 -2.26 -4.10
CA GLY A 60 1.37 -3.62 -4.27
C GLY A 60 2.56 -3.65 -5.24
N THR A 61 3.43 -4.66 -5.18
CA THR A 61 4.61 -4.80 -6.06
C THR A 61 4.77 -6.22 -6.61
N ASN A 62 3.71 -6.98 -6.60
CA ASN A 62 3.69 -8.37 -7.08
C ASN A 62 3.93 -8.54 -8.59
N ASN A 63 3.90 -7.47 -9.35
CA ASN A 63 4.21 -7.42 -10.77
C ASN A 63 5.67 -7.01 -11.07
N ILE A 64 6.53 -6.90 -10.05
CA ILE A 64 7.94 -6.48 -10.19
C ILE A 64 8.84 -7.58 -9.59
N PRO A 65 9.92 -8.01 -10.27
CA PRO A 65 10.89 -8.97 -9.74
C PRO A 65 11.79 -8.31 -8.68
N VAL A 66 11.24 -8.11 -7.48
CA VAL A 66 11.86 -7.31 -6.40
C VAL A 66 13.21 -7.90 -5.95
N GLU A 67 13.33 -9.24 -5.92
CA GLU A 67 14.57 -9.92 -5.52
C GLU A 67 15.68 -9.68 -6.55
N ASP A 68 15.41 -9.82 -7.84
CA ASP A 68 16.37 -9.56 -8.92
C ASP A 68 16.79 -8.09 -8.94
N CYS A 69 15.84 -7.17 -8.69
CA CYS A 69 16.15 -5.75 -8.55
C CYS A 69 17.11 -5.52 -7.38
N THR A 70 16.89 -6.17 -6.24
CA THR A 70 17.75 -6.04 -5.06
C THR A 70 19.17 -6.51 -5.34
N ASN A 71 19.31 -7.68 -5.97
CA ASN A 71 20.60 -8.27 -6.34
C ASN A 71 21.40 -7.40 -7.32
N LYS A 72 20.70 -6.64 -8.18
CA LYS A 72 21.30 -5.68 -9.12
C LYS A 72 21.46 -4.26 -8.56
N GLY A 73 21.06 -4.03 -7.31
CA GLY A 73 21.10 -2.69 -6.70
C GLY A 73 20.14 -1.70 -7.38
N ILE A 74 18.98 -2.18 -7.85
CA ILE A 74 17.89 -1.36 -8.40
C ILE A 74 16.89 -1.11 -7.27
N VAL A 75 16.58 0.17 -7.02
CA VAL A 75 15.61 0.55 -6.00
C VAL A 75 14.20 0.33 -6.52
N VAL A 76 13.33 -0.31 -5.74
CA VAL A 76 11.92 -0.47 -6.08
C VAL A 76 11.08 0.35 -5.12
N PHE A 77 10.39 1.35 -5.64
CA PHE A 77 9.45 2.20 -4.91
C PHE A 77 8.02 1.73 -5.12
N ASN A 78 7.18 1.96 -4.12
CA ASN A 78 5.73 1.90 -4.24
C ASN A 78 5.12 3.17 -3.65
N THR A 79 3.80 3.35 -3.75
CA THR A 79 3.12 4.57 -3.30
C THR A 79 2.13 4.27 -2.17
N PRO A 80 2.62 3.96 -0.96
CA PRO A 80 1.75 3.62 0.16
C PRO A 80 0.91 4.82 0.56
N GLY A 81 -0.39 4.60 0.72
CA GLY A 81 -1.32 5.64 1.16
C GLY A 81 -1.81 6.61 0.07
N ALA A 82 -1.20 6.64 -1.11
CA ALA A 82 -1.64 7.52 -2.20
C ALA A 82 -3.07 7.22 -2.68
N ASN A 83 -3.49 5.96 -2.59
CA ASN A 83 -4.82 5.47 -2.93
C ASN A 83 -5.76 5.33 -1.71
N ALA A 84 -5.33 5.73 -0.53
CA ALA A 84 -6.04 5.41 0.72
C ALA A 84 -7.44 6.04 0.79
N ASN A 85 -7.62 7.23 0.23
CA ASN A 85 -8.93 7.89 0.23
C ASN A 85 -9.95 7.12 -0.60
N ALA A 86 -9.59 6.68 -1.80
CA ALA A 86 -10.50 5.92 -2.67
C ALA A 86 -10.98 4.62 -1.99
N VAL A 87 -10.05 3.87 -1.36
CA VAL A 87 -10.41 2.66 -0.62
C VAL A 87 -11.31 2.99 0.57
N ALA A 88 -11.00 4.04 1.33
CA ALA A 88 -11.80 4.43 2.49
C ALA A 88 -13.24 4.82 2.10
N GLU A 89 -13.42 5.54 1.00
CA GLU A 89 -14.75 5.89 0.49
C GLU A 89 -15.55 4.65 0.08
N LEU A 90 -14.92 3.68 -0.59
CA LEU A 90 -15.59 2.44 -0.95
C LEU A 90 -15.99 1.62 0.28
N VAL A 91 -15.15 1.57 1.31
CA VAL A 91 -15.47 0.91 2.59
C VAL A 91 -16.68 1.59 3.25
N VAL A 92 -16.71 2.93 3.30
CA VAL A 92 -17.85 3.68 3.85
C VAL A 92 -19.12 3.41 3.04
N GLY A 93 -19.02 3.39 1.71
CA GLY A 93 -20.13 3.01 0.83
C GLY A 93 -20.65 1.60 1.12
N ALA A 94 -19.74 0.64 1.32
CA ALA A 94 -20.06 -0.74 1.67
C ALA A 94 -20.70 -0.88 3.06
N LEU A 95 -20.26 -0.08 4.05
CA LEU A 95 -20.91 -0.02 5.38
C LEU A 95 -22.37 0.36 5.26
N VAL A 96 -22.70 1.41 4.50
CA VAL A 96 -24.08 1.86 4.31
C VAL A 96 -24.87 0.85 3.48
N ALA A 97 -24.29 0.39 2.36
CA ALA A 97 -24.96 -0.54 1.45
C ALA A 97 -25.30 -1.88 2.13
N GLY A 98 -24.35 -2.42 2.92
CA GLY A 98 -24.54 -3.65 3.68
C GLY A 98 -25.54 -3.48 4.82
N SER A 99 -25.47 -2.36 5.54
CA SER A 99 -26.43 -2.07 6.62
C SER A 99 -27.87 -2.06 6.12
N ARG A 100 -28.12 -1.52 4.93
CA ARG A 100 -29.44 -1.30 4.35
C ARG A 100 -29.85 -2.35 3.32
N ASN A 101 -29.11 -3.45 3.17
CA ASN A 101 -29.33 -4.50 2.16
C ASN A 101 -29.54 -3.92 0.74
N LEU A 102 -28.79 -2.85 0.41
CA LEU A 102 -29.05 -2.01 -0.75
C LEU A 102 -28.88 -2.76 -2.06
N VAL A 103 -27.85 -3.61 -2.18
CA VAL A 103 -27.55 -4.37 -3.42
C VAL A 103 -28.71 -5.31 -3.74
N ASP A 104 -29.16 -6.09 -2.76
CA ASP A 104 -30.27 -7.04 -2.92
C ASP A 104 -31.60 -6.31 -3.23
N ALA A 105 -31.84 -5.18 -2.55
CA ALA A 105 -33.02 -4.36 -2.76
C ALA A 105 -33.09 -3.79 -4.19
N VAL A 106 -31.95 -3.29 -4.72
CA VAL A 106 -31.85 -2.79 -6.09
C VAL A 106 -32.07 -3.91 -7.10
N ASN A 107 -31.42 -5.05 -6.93
CA ASN A 107 -31.57 -6.21 -7.80
C ASN A 107 -33.02 -6.69 -7.83
N TRP A 108 -33.66 -6.80 -6.66
CA TRP A 108 -35.07 -7.18 -6.56
C TRP A 108 -35.97 -6.15 -7.25
N ALA A 109 -35.76 -4.86 -7.06
CA ALA A 109 -36.60 -3.81 -7.68
C ALA A 109 -36.58 -3.89 -9.22
N GLN A 110 -35.43 -4.25 -9.83
CA GLN A 110 -35.35 -4.45 -11.28
C GLN A 110 -36.26 -5.60 -11.79
N THR A 111 -36.53 -6.62 -10.95
CA THR A 111 -37.41 -7.74 -11.32
C THR A 111 -38.88 -7.35 -11.43
N LEU A 112 -39.27 -6.15 -10.99
CA LEU A 112 -40.62 -5.63 -11.06
C LEU A 112 -40.97 -5.00 -12.42
N LYS A 113 -39.98 -4.82 -13.29
CA LYS A 113 -40.20 -4.24 -14.63
C LYS A 113 -41.28 -5.01 -15.41
N GLY A 114 -42.26 -4.28 -15.96
CA GLY A 114 -43.33 -4.84 -16.75
C GLY A 114 -44.53 -5.36 -15.96
N ARG A 115 -44.59 -5.15 -14.64
CA ARG A 115 -45.73 -5.49 -13.80
C ARG A 115 -46.66 -4.31 -13.64
N ASP A 116 -47.99 -4.53 -13.79
CA ASP A 116 -48.98 -3.49 -13.58
C ASP A 116 -49.22 -3.12 -12.11
N THR A 117 -48.66 -3.93 -11.19
CA THR A 117 -48.85 -3.82 -9.73
C THR A 117 -47.61 -3.30 -8.98
N ILE A 118 -46.65 -2.63 -9.67
CA ILE A 118 -45.36 -2.25 -9.10
C ILE A 118 -45.48 -1.56 -7.74
N ALA A 119 -46.33 -0.54 -7.59
CA ALA A 119 -46.51 0.19 -6.34
C ALA A 119 -46.94 -0.72 -5.19
N LYS A 120 -47.88 -1.65 -5.45
CA LYS A 120 -48.37 -2.61 -4.46
C LYS A 120 -47.30 -3.66 -4.11
N ASP A 121 -46.55 -4.13 -5.11
CA ASP A 121 -45.50 -5.11 -4.94
C ASP A 121 -44.32 -4.51 -4.11
N VAL A 122 -43.96 -3.24 -4.35
CA VAL A 122 -42.98 -2.51 -3.56
C VAL A 122 -43.37 -2.42 -2.09
N GLU A 123 -44.60 -1.99 -1.78
CA GLU A 123 -45.06 -1.89 -0.39
C GLU A 123 -45.08 -3.25 0.34
N LYS A 124 -45.38 -4.32 -0.38
CA LYS A 124 -45.41 -5.68 0.15
C LYS A 124 -43.97 -6.23 0.35
N GLY A 125 -43.09 -6.00 -0.66
CA GLY A 125 -41.76 -6.61 -0.72
C GLY A 125 -40.69 -5.88 0.10
N LYS A 126 -40.83 -4.56 0.31
CA LYS A 126 -39.81 -3.73 1.01
C LYS A 126 -39.38 -4.26 2.39
N LYS A 127 -40.27 -5.00 3.07
CA LYS A 127 -39.99 -5.58 4.40
C LYS A 127 -38.85 -6.59 4.39
N ALA A 128 -38.54 -7.22 3.26
CA ALA A 128 -37.45 -8.18 3.10
C ALA A 128 -36.06 -7.50 3.17
N PHE A 129 -36.00 -6.19 2.96
CA PHE A 129 -34.74 -5.44 2.86
C PHE A 129 -34.51 -4.48 4.04
N VAL A 130 -35.31 -4.59 5.09
CA VAL A 130 -35.13 -3.78 6.31
C VAL A 130 -33.77 -4.11 6.93
N GLY A 131 -32.98 -3.05 7.22
CA GLY A 131 -31.69 -3.17 7.86
C GLY A 131 -31.47 -2.07 8.92
N PRO A 132 -30.47 -2.23 9.79
CA PRO A 132 -30.18 -1.28 10.87
C PRO A 132 -29.59 0.03 10.35
N GLU A 133 -29.67 1.08 11.18
CA GLU A 133 -28.89 2.30 11.03
C GLU A 133 -27.47 2.07 11.56
N LEU A 134 -26.50 2.86 11.04
CA LEU A 134 -25.11 2.84 11.53
C LEU A 134 -24.94 3.57 12.86
N ARG A 135 -25.72 4.63 13.10
CA ARG A 135 -25.64 5.43 14.32
C ARG A 135 -25.82 4.56 15.57
N GLY A 136 -24.89 4.71 16.52
CA GLY A 136 -24.89 3.95 17.78
C GLY A 136 -24.48 2.48 17.63
N LYS A 137 -24.04 2.04 16.43
CA LYS A 137 -23.43 0.73 16.22
C LYS A 137 -21.92 0.81 16.39
N THR A 138 -21.31 -0.30 16.78
CA THR A 138 -19.86 -0.38 16.99
C THR A 138 -19.15 -0.94 15.77
N LEU A 139 -18.17 -0.20 15.25
CA LEU A 139 -17.24 -0.63 14.20
C LEU A 139 -15.90 -1.01 14.82
N GLY A 140 -15.45 -2.24 14.62
CA GLY A 140 -14.07 -2.67 14.86
C GLY A 140 -13.21 -2.43 13.63
N VAL A 141 -12.08 -1.73 13.78
CA VAL A 141 -11.12 -1.47 12.73
C VAL A 141 -9.81 -2.18 13.05
N ILE A 142 -9.44 -3.18 12.24
CA ILE A 142 -8.17 -3.91 12.36
C ILE A 142 -7.17 -3.29 11.39
N GLY A 143 -6.13 -2.65 11.93
CA GLY A 143 -5.17 -1.86 11.16
C GLY A 143 -5.60 -0.40 11.03
N LEU A 144 -4.84 0.49 11.65
CA LEU A 144 -5.09 1.94 11.71
C LEU A 144 -4.06 2.74 10.87
N GLY A 145 -3.59 2.13 9.78
CA GLY A 145 -2.75 2.82 8.79
C GLY A 145 -3.53 3.85 7.97
N ALA A 146 -3.00 4.23 6.81
CA ALA A 146 -3.55 5.30 5.96
C ALA A 146 -5.03 5.11 5.58
N ILE A 147 -5.49 3.87 5.39
CA ILE A 147 -6.89 3.53 5.06
C ILE A 147 -7.72 3.44 6.33
N GLY A 148 -7.30 2.61 7.29
CA GLY A 148 -8.08 2.34 8.50
C GLY A 148 -8.36 3.59 9.33
N ALA A 149 -7.40 4.51 9.43
CA ALA A 149 -7.60 5.78 10.12
C ALA A 149 -8.68 6.65 9.44
N ARG A 150 -8.71 6.71 8.10
CA ARG A 150 -9.76 7.43 7.35
C ARG A 150 -11.14 6.80 7.55
N VAL A 151 -11.22 5.46 7.47
CA VAL A 151 -12.47 4.72 7.72
C VAL A 151 -12.95 4.94 9.15
N ALA A 152 -12.06 4.84 10.15
CA ALA A 152 -12.39 5.09 11.55
C ALA A 152 -12.96 6.50 11.78
N ASN A 153 -12.32 7.53 11.22
CA ASN A 153 -12.76 8.91 11.33
C ASN A 153 -14.13 9.13 10.65
N ALA A 154 -14.32 8.56 9.45
CA ALA A 154 -15.61 8.64 8.74
C ALA A 154 -16.73 7.94 9.51
N ALA A 155 -16.47 6.78 10.11
CA ALA A 155 -17.43 6.07 10.93
C ALA A 155 -17.82 6.85 12.19
N VAL A 156 -16.86 7.53 12.86
CA VAL A 156 -17.16 8.46 13.95
C VAL A 156 -18.08 9.58 13.48
N ALA A 157 -17.83 10.17 12.31
CA ALA A 157 -18.67 11.23 11.73
C ALA A 157 -20.10 10.74 11.40
N LEU A 158 -20.27 9.45 11.07
CA LEU A 158 -21.58 8.81 10.89
C LEU A 158 -22.27 8.46 12.22
N GLY A 159 -21.65 8.76 13.36
CA GLY A 159 -22.21 8.51 14.68
C GLY A 159 -22.06 7.08 15.19
N MET A 160 -21.11 6.32 14.63
CA MET A 160 -20.74 5.00 15.14
C MET A 160 -19.80 5.13 16.36
N GLU A 161 -19.82 4.12 17.24
CA GLU A 161 -18.73 3.87 18.17
C GLU A 161 -17.61 3.14 17.40
N VAL A 162 -16.35 3.60 17.55
CA VAL A 162 -15.22 3.02 16.80
C VAL A 162 -14.18 2.48 17.76
N LEU A 163 -13.87 1.20 17.58
CA LEU A 163 -12.81 0.47 18.28
C LEU A 163 -11.69 0.17 17.29
N GLY A 164 -10.47 0.53 17.64
CA GLY A 164 -9.30 0.33 16.76
C GLY A 164 -8.26 -0.62 17.37
N TYR A 165 -7.78 -1.55 16.59
CA TYR A 165 -6.68 -2.44 16.95
C TYR A 165 -5.57 -2.35 15.90
N ASP A 166 -4.40 -1.89 16.33
CA ASP A 166 -3.16 -1.89 15.53
C ASP A 166 -1.94 -1.88 16.46
N PRO A 167 -1.24 -3.02 16.61
CA PRO A 167 -0.06 -3.11 17.47
C PRO A 167 1.18 -2.40 16.91
N TYR A 168 1.14 -1.93 15.65
CA TYR A 168 2.25 -1.29 14.94
C TYR A 168 1.91 0.11 14.45
N ILE A 169 0.89 0.76 15.03
CA ILE A 169 0.47 2.09 14.60
C ILE A 169 1.63 3.09 14.66
N SER A 170 1.82 3.83 13.56
CA SER A 170 2.81 4.91 13.54
C SER A 170 2.30 6.13 14.32
N ILE A 171 3.24 6.96 14.79
CA ILE A 171 2.91 8.22 15.49
C ILE A 171 2.04 9.11 14.59
N ASP A 172 2.39 9.25 13.31
CA ASP A 172 1.63 10.08 12.36
C ASP A 172 0.20 9.57 12.14
N ALA A 173 0.04 8.24 12.03
CA ALA A 173 -1.29 7.63 11.93
C ALA A 173 -2.10 7.87 13.20
N ALA A 174 -1.50 7.71 14.38
CA ALA A 174 -2.17 7.98 15.66
C ALA A 174 -2.61 9.46 15.79
N TRP A 175 -1.78 10.40 15.36
CA TRP A 175 -2.14 11.83 15.33
C TRP A 175 -3.27 12.16 14.35
N SER A 176 -3.49 11.36 13.31
CA SER A 176 -4.57 11.55 12.35
C SER A 176 -5.91 11.01 12.80
N LEU A 177 -5.95 10.21 13.88
CA LEU A 177 -7.18 9.62 14.42
C LEU A 177 -8.01 10.63 15.21
N SER A 178 -9.34 10.52 15.06
CA SER A 178 -10.28 11.19 15.96
C SER A 178 -10.08 10.70 17.40
N ARG A 179 -10.17 11.61 18.36
CA ARG A 179 -10.12 11.30 19.80
C ARG A 179 -11.25 10.37 20.26
N SER A 180 -12.30 10.23 19.46
CA SER A 180 -13.44 9.34 19.75
C SER A 180 -13.15 7.87 19.38
N VAL A 181 -12.05 7.58 18.69
CA VAL A 181 -11.62 6.20 18.42
C VAL A 181 -11.02 5.60 19.68
N GLN A 182 -11.60 4.49 20.16
CA GLN A 182 -11.13 3.79 21.35
C GLN A 182 -10.08 2.75 20.97
N HIS A 183 -8.91 2.81 21.58
CA HIS A 183 -7.85 1.84 21.38
C HIS A 183 -8.17 0.53 22.11
N CYS A 184 -8.03 -0.61 21.40
CA CYS A 184 -8.07 -1.96 21.97
C CYS A 184 -6.68 -2.57 21.90
N VAL A 185 -6.23 -3.15 23.01
CA VAL A 185 -4.88 -3.75 23.10
C VAL A 185 -4.85 -5.13 22.41
N THR A 186 -5.97 -5.84 22.42
CA THR A 186 -6.10 -7.16 21.80
C THR A 186 -7.36 -7.25 20.93
N LEU A 187 -7.37 -8.20 19.99
CA LEU A 187 -8.59 -8.53 19.24
C LEU A 187 -9.69 -9.06 20.17
N GLY A 188 -9.32 -9.78 21.21
CA GLY A 188 -10.26 -10.29 22.21
C GLY A 188 -11.04 -9.21 22.95
N ASP A 189 -10.43 -8.02 23.16
CA ASP A 189 -11.10 -6.88 23.78
C ASP A 189 -12.07 -6.17 22.81
N MET A 190 -11.84 -6.29 21.52
CA MET A 190 -12.58 -5.58 20.48
C MET A 190 -13.74 -6.40 19.91
N LEU A 191 -13.47 -7.65 19.48
CA LEU A 191 -14.40 -8.46 18.70
C LEU A 191 -15.78 -8.68 19.35
N PRO A 192 -15.90 -8.96 20.67
CA PRO A 192 -17.21 -9.18 21.31
C PRO A 192 -18.12 -7.95 21.34
N ARG A 193 -17.57 -6.78 21.07
CA ARG A 193 -18.29 -5.50 21.11
C ARG A 193 -18.78 -5.04 19.74
N CYS A 194 -18.22 -5.62 18.64
CA CYS A 194 -18.42 -5.12 17.28
C CYS A 194 -19.73 -5.60 16.65
N ASP A 195 -20.48 -4.68 16.05
CA ASP A 195 -21.59 -4.95 15.13
C ASP A 195 -21.06 -5.04 13.68
N TYR A 196 -19.97 -4.35 13.39
CA TYR A 196 -19.25 -4.33 12.12
C TYR A 196 -17.76 -4.53 12.36
N LEU A 197 -17.10 -5.19 11.43
CA LEU A 197 -15.66 -5.43 11.46
C LEU A 197 -15.07 -5.12 10.09
N THR A 198 -14.01 -4.31 10.06
CA THR A 198 -13.27 -4.00 8.83
C THR A 198 -11.77 -4.20 9.04
N ILE A 199 -11.08 -4.73 8.02
CA ILE A 199 -9.67 -5.08 8.10
C ILE A 199 -8.84 -4.32 7.06
N HIS A 200 -7.75 -3.69 7.51
CA HIS A 200 -6.87 -2.81 6.72
C HIS A 200 -5.39 -3.06 6.99
N VAL A 201 -5.01 -4.31 7.23
CA VAL A 201 -3.60 -4.70 7.40
C VAL A 201 -3.03 -5.25 6.10
N PRO A 202 -1.70 -5.17 5.88
CA PRO A 202 -1.05 -5.86 4.76
C PRO A 202 -1.14 -7.38 4.94
N TYR A 203 -1.12 -8.11 3.81
CA TYR A 203 -0.94 -9.55 3.87
C TYR A 203 0.51 -9.90 4.21
N LEU A 204 0.68 -10.61 5.30
CA LEU A 204 1.92 -11.18 5.81
C LEU A 204 1.64 -12.59 6.32
N PRO A 205 2.64 -13.46 6.49
CA PRO A 205 2.43 -14.76 7.14
C PRO A 205 1.74 -14.65 8.51
N THR A 206 2.01 -13.58 9.26
CA THR A 206 1.43 -13.31 10.59
C THR A 206 0.02 -12.73 10.56
N THR A 207 -0.42 -12.16 9.43
CA THR A 207 -1.77 -11.58 9.26
C THR A 207 -2.69 -12.47 8.43
N ARG A 208 -2.16 -13.55 7.83
CA ARG A 208 -2.97 -14.54 7.12
C ARG A 208 -4.07 -15.07 8.03
N HIS A 209 -5.29 -15.15 7.50
CA HIS A 209 -6.47 -15.65 8.23
C HIS A 209 -6.66 -14.96 9.59
N THR A 210 -6.41 -13.65 9.68
CA THR A 210 -6.76 -12.85 10.87
C THR A 210 -8.24 -13.01 11.19
N ILE A 211 -9.09 -13.09 10.17
CA ILE A 211 -10.51 -13.45 10.31
C ILE A 211 -10.65 -14.94 10.01
N ASN A 212 -10.92 -15.72 11.04
CA ASN A 212 -11.01 -17.19 11.01
C ASN A 212 -12.11 -17.67 11.97
N ALA A 213 -12.30 -18.98 12.08
CA ALA A 213 -13.34 -19.57 12.95
C ALA A 213 -13.24 -19.09 14.40
N GLN A 214 -12.03 -18.97 14.95
CA GLN A 214 -11.83 -18.56 16.35
C GLN A 214 -12.18 -17.08 16.55
N THR A 215 -11.71 -16.20 15.67
CA THR A 215 -12.00 -14.75 15.75
C THR A 215 -13.48 -14.44 15.45
N LEU A 216 -14.09 -15.15 14.50
CA LEU A 216 -15.53 -15.04 14.22
C LEU A 216 -16.38 -15.53 15.41
N ALA A 217 -15.97 -16.60 16.09
CA ALA A 217 -16.68 -17.08 17.27
C ALA A 217 -16.75 -16.05 18.40
N MET A 218 -15.73 -15.18 18.55
CA MET A 218 -15.69 -14.10 19.53
C MET A 218 -16.62 -12.92 19.18
N CYS A 219 -16.99 -12.73 17.92
CA CYS A 219 -17.85 -11.62 17.50
C CYS A 219 -19.28 -11.77 18.00
N LYS A 220 -20.07 -10.68 17.93
CA LYS A 220 -21.52 -10.75 18.10
C LYS A 220 -22.16 -11.60 17.00
N ASP A 221 -23.31 -12.23 17.31
CA ASP A 221 -24.13 -12.87 16.30
C ASP A 221 -24.68 -11.81 15.33
N GLY A 222 -24.63 -12.11 14.04
CA GLY A 222 -25.03 -11.19 13.00
C GLY A 222 -24.00 -10.09 12.71
N VAL A 223 -22.73 -10.25 13.10
CA VAL A 223 -21.66 -9.30 12.73
C VAL A 223 -21.56 -9.15 11.21
N ARG A 224 -21.26 -7.96 10.73
CA ARG A 224 -20.96 -7.67 9.32
C ARG A 224 -19.49 -7.46 9.14
N VAL A 225 -18.90 -8.16 8.16
CA VAL A 225 -17.45 -8.15 7.91
C VAL A 225 -17.16 -7.47 6.58
N LEU A 226 -16.15 -6.59 6.55
CA LEU A 226 -15.69 -5.89 5.37
C LEU A 226 -14.19 -6.15 5.16
N ASN A 227 -13.81 -6.52 3.94
CA ASN A 227 -12.42 -6.75 3.56
C ASN A 227 -12.10 -6.12 2.20
N PHE A 228 -11.49 -4.95 2.24
CA PHE A 228 -10.97 -4.23 1.08
C PHE A 228 -9.43 -4.14 1.10
N ALA A 229 -8.78 -5.04 1.86
CA ALA A 229 -7.33 -5.10 1.97
C ALA A 229 -6.72 -6.21 1.12
N ARG A 230 -6.87 -7.49 1.52
CA ARG A 230 -6.40 -8.69 0.77
C ARG A 230 -7.28 -9.89 1.09
N GLY A 231 -7.55 -10.73 0.08
CA GLY A 231 -8.42 -11.91 0.22
C GLY A 231 -7.96 -12.87 1.32
N GLU A 232 -6.66 -13.15 1.37
CA GLU A 232 -6.03 -14.11 2.27
C GLU A 232 -6.05 -13.72 3.76
N LEU A 233 -6.55 -12.54 4.09
CA LEU A 233 -6.76 -12.11 5.48
C LEU A 233 -7.98 -12.78 6.11
N VAL A 234 -8.87 -13.36 5.30
CA VAL A 234 -10.07 -14.06 5.71
C VAL A 234 -9.96 -15.53 5.33
N ASP A 235 -10.29 -16.42 6.26
CA ASP A 235 -10.50 -17.83 5.99
C ASP A 235 -11.90 -18.00 5.41
N ASN A 236 -11.98 -18.25 4.10
CA ASN A 236 -13.26 -18.34 3.39
C ASN A 236 -14.11 -19.52 3.88
N ALA A 237 -13.51 -20.66 4.21
CA ALA A 237 -14.27 -21.81 4.72
C ALA A 237 -14.94 -21.46 6.06
N ALA A 238 -14.19 -20.90 7.00
CA ALA A 238 -14.73 -20.45 8.28
C ALA A 238 -15.78 -19.34 8.13
N LEU A 239 -15.59 -18.45 7.14
CA LEU A 239 -16.57 -17.39 6.83
C LEU A 239 -17.89 -17.97 6.30
N LEU A 240 -17.82 -18.93 5.38
CA LEU A 240 -19.01 -19.58 4.81
C LEU A 240 -19.81 -20.32 5.89
N ASP A 241 -19.15 -21.03 6.79
CA ASP A 241 -19.79 -21.67 7.94
C ASP A 241 -20.47 -20.65 8.86
N ALA A 242 -19.80 -19.51 9.10
CA ALA A 242 -20.33 -18.42 9.91
C ALA A 242 -21.54 -17.70 9.25
N LEU A 243 -21.55 -17.56 7.94
CA LEU A 243 -22.70 -17.05 7.17
C LEU A 243 -23.89 -18.03 7.26
N ASN A 244 -23.64 -19.32 7.07
CA ASN A 244 -24.66 -20.37 7.12
C ASN A 244 -25.31 -20.49 8.51
N SER A 245 -24.54 -20.31 9.57
CA SER A 245 -25.04 -20.33 10.97
C SER A 245 -25.70 -19.02 11.41
N GLY A 246 -25.59 -17.94 10.62
CA GLY A 246 -26.05 -16.60 10.99
C GLY A 246 -25.13 -15.87 11.97
N LYS A 247 -23.96 -16.41 12.27
CA LYS A 247 -22.91 -15.73 13.06
C LYS A 247 -22.42 -14.47 12.33
N VAL A 248 -22.23 -14.56 11.01
CA VAL A 248 -21.99 -13.44 10.12
C VAL A 248 -23.27 -13.16 9.33
N ALA A 249 -23.75 -11.93 9.36
CA ALA A 249 -24.93 -11.53 8.59
C ALA A 249 -24.58 -11.20 7.15
N GLN A 250 -23.43 -10.58 6.92
CA GLN A 250 -22.97 -10.17 5.59
C GLN A 250 -21.44 -10.08 5.52
N TYR A 251 -20.91 -10.34 4.33
CA TYR A 251 -19.52 -10.12 3.98
C TYR A 251 -19.40 -9.28 2.72
N PHE A 252 -18.72 -8.14 2.83
CA PHE A 252 -18.35 -7.30 1.70
C PHE A 252 -16.85 -7.43 1.45
N CYS A 253 -16.45 -7.76 0.22
CA CYS A 253 -15.04 -7.84 -0.11
C CYS A 253 -14.75 -7.36 -1.55
N ASP A 254 -13.47 -7.10 -1.80
CA ASP A 254 -12.96 -6.67 -3.10
C ASP A 254 -12.18 -7.80 -3.82
N PHE A 255 -12.33 -9.04 -3.34
CA PHE A 255 -11.56 -10.21 -3.78
C PHE A 255 -12.48 -11.40 -4.04
N PRO A 256 -13.20 -11.43 -5.20
CA PRO A 256 -14.09 -12.52 -5.55
C PRO A 256 -13.32 -13.82 -5.76
N THR A 257 -13.85 -14.92 -5.23
CA THR A 257 -13.41 -16.29 -5.49
C THR A 257 -14.61 -17.14 -5.88
N GLU A 258 -14.39 -18.28 -6.57
CA GLU A 258 -15.46 -19.17 -7.00
C GLU A 258 -16.40 -19.57 -5.85
N GLU A 259 -15.84 -19.85 -4.67
CA GLU A 259 -16.58 -20.28 -3.49
C GLU A 259 -17.41 -19.16 -2.84
N LEU A 260 -17.10 -17.89 -3.08
CA LEU A 260 -17.80 -16.72 -2.53
C LEU A 260 -18.92 -16.21 -3.44
N LEU A 261 -18.78 -16.42 -4.76
CA LEU A 261 -19.73 -15.92 -5.73
C LEU A 261 -21.08 -16.64 -5.62
N GLY A 262 -22.16 -15.88 -5.63
CA GLY A 262 -23.53 -16.40 -5.53
C GLY A 262 -23.97 -16.82 -4.12
N VAL A 263 -23.11 -16.68 -3.10
CA VAL A 263 -23.45 -17.01 -1.71
C VAL A 263 -24.31 -15.88 -1.14
N LYS A 264 -25.42 -16.25 -0.52
CA LYS A 264 -26.31 -15.30 0.15
C LYS A 264 -25.58 -14.58 1.30
N GLY A 265 -25.67 -13.26 1.32
CA GLY A 265 -24.98 -12.43 2.31
C GLY A 265 -23.54 -12.06 1.93
N VAL A 266 -23.03 -12.56 0.80
CA VAL A 266 -21.74 -12.15 0.24
C VAL A 266 -21.94 -11.13 -0.87
N CYS A 267 -21.17 -10.04 -0.83
CA CYS A 267 -21.12 -9.03 -1.87
C CYS A 267 -19.66 -8.77 -2.27
N CYS A 268 -19.27 -9.20 -3.46
CA CYS A 268 -17.92 -9.02 -3.98
C CYS A 268 -17.88 -7.92 -5.04
N THR A 269 -16.87 -7.05 -4.95
CA THR A 269 -16.51 -6.11 -6.03
C THR A 269 -15.22 -6.59 -6.73
N PRO A 270 -15.00 -6.26 -8.02
CA PRO A 270 -13.87 -6.77 -8.78
C PRO A 270 -12.62 -5.91 -8.58
N HIS A 271 -12.10 -5.86 -7.36
CA HIS A 271 -10.88 -5.14 -6.93
C HIS A 271 -10.93 -3.64 -7.28
N LEU A 272 -12.02 -2.97 -6.87
CA LEU A 272 -12.30 -1.55 -7.18
C LEU A 272 -11.75 -0.56 -6.15
N GLY A 273 -11.21 -1.01 -5.02
CA GLY A 273 -10.83 -0.16 -3.89
C GLY A 273 -10.00 1.07 -4.28
N ALA A 274 -9.03 0.90 -5.18
CA ALA A 274 -8.15 1.98 -5.64
C ALA A 274 -8.47 2.46 -7.06
N SER A 275 -9.57 2.04 -7.67
CA SER A 275 -9.88 2.28 -9.08
C SER A 275 -10.63 3.60 -9.28
N THR A 276 -10.00 4.72 -8.96
CA THR A 276 -10.52 6.07 -9.23
C THR A 276 -9.47 6.91 -9.97
N PRO A 277 -9.87 7.89 -10.81
CA PRO A 277 -8.94 8.79 -11.50
C PRO A 277 -8.03 9.55 -10.53
N GLU A 278 -8.55 9.95 -9.37
CA GLU A 278 -7.79 10.65 -8.33
C GLU A 278 -6.73 9.75 -7.71
N SER A 279 -7.07 8.50 -7.42
CA SER A 279 -6.14 7.50 -6.90
C SER A 279 -4.99 7.24 -7.88
N GLU A 280 -5.31 7.07 -9.17
CA GLU A 280 -4.31 6.89 -10.23
C GLU A 280 -3.37 8.09 -10.34
N THR A 281 -3.93 9.29 -10.28
CA THR A 281 -3.18 10.54 -10.32
C THR A 281 -2.28 10.69 -9.09
N ASN A 282 -2.80 10.45 -7.89
CA ASN A 282 -2.03 10.56 -6.66
C ASN A 282 -0.87 9.54 -6.62
N CYS A 283 -1.12 8.31 -7.04
CA CYS A 283 -0.07 7.30 -7.15
C CYS A 283 1.02 7.69 -8.16
N ALA A 284 0.64 8.21 -9.33
CA ALA A 284 1.59 8.66 -10.35
C ALA A 284 2.44 9.84 -9.88
N VAL A 285 1.83 10.81 -9.19
CA VAL A 285 2.53 11.97 -8.59
C VAL A 285 3.56 11.52 -7.56
N MET A 286 3.17 10.62 -6.65
CA MET A 286 4.05 10.12 -5.60
C MET A 286 5.21 9.30 -6.20
N ALA A 287 4.92 8.36 -7.11
CA ALA A 287 5.94 7.53 -7.77
C ALA A 287 6.96 8.37 -8.56
N ALA A 288 6.50 9.37 -9.31
CA ALA A 288 7.38 10.26 -10.06
C ALA A 288 8.24 11.14 -9.14
N ALA A 289 7.68 11.62 -8.02
CA ALA A 289 8.42 12.42 -7.05
C ALA A 289 9.53 11.60 -6.36
N GLU A 290 9.25 10.37 -5.93
CA GLU A 290 10.21 9.45 -5.33
C GLU A 290 11.32 9.08 -6.31
N LEU A 291 10.96 8.74 -7.55
CA LEU A 291 11.93 8.44 -8.60
C LEU A 291 12.83 9.64 -8.88
N SER A 292 12.25 10.85 -8.99
CA SER A 292 12.99 12.09 -9.22
C SER A 292 13.97 12.38 -8.09
N ASP A 293 13.52 12.27 -6.83
CA ASP A 293 14.38 12.55 -5.67
C ASP A 293 15.52 11.54 -5.55
N PHE A 294 15.26 10.26 -5.77
CA PHE A 294 16.31 9.25 -5.80
C PHE A 294 17.32 9.49 -6.92
N LEU A 295 16.88 9.75 -8.13
CA LEU A 295 17.80 9.95 -9.27
C LEU A 295 18.67 11.19 -9.09
N LYS A 296 18.13 12.27 -8.56
CA LYS A 296 18.81 13.55 -8.38
C LYS A 296 19.60 13.65 -7.07
N ASN A 297 19.05 13.14 -5.99
CA ASN A 297 19.58 13.36 -4.64
C ASN A 297 19.98 12.07 -3.93
N GLY A 298 19.69 10.90 -4.50
CA GLY A 298 19.99 9.62 -3.84
C GLY A 298 19.09 9.28 -2.64
N ASN A 299 18.10 10.10 -2.32
CA ASN A 299 17.20 9.82 -1.21
C ASN A 299 16.28 8.64 -1.54
N ILE A 300 16.03 7.80 -0.54
CA ILE A 300 15.11 6.65 -0.64
C ILE A 300 14.02 6.83 0.40
N SER A 301 12.77 6.90 -0.08
CA SER A 301 11.56 6.89 0.73
C SER A 301 10.57 5.89 0.13
N HIS A 302 9.90 5.11 0.98
CA HIS A 302 8.92 4.09 0.58
C HIS A 302 9.47 3.01 -0.37
N SER A 303 10.74 2.65 -0.24
CA SER A 303 11.27 1.53 -0.98
C SER A 303 10.87 0.19 -0.35
N VAL A 304 10.46 -0.77 -1.20
CA VAL A 304 10.08 -2.11 -0.76
C VAL A 304 11.27 -3.01 -0.51
N ASN A 305 12.39 -2.77 -1.17
CA ASN A 305 13.58 -3.62 -1.10
C ASN A 305 14.78 -3.00 -0.36
N LEU A 306 14.90 -1.68 -0.29
CA LEU A 306 15.98 -1.00 0.41
C LEU A 306 15.46 -0.22 1.64
N PRO A 307 16.33 0.13 2.60
CA PRO A 307 15.92 0.95 3.74
C PRO A 307 15.64 2.39 3.33
N ASP A 308 14.70 3.04 4.01
CA ASP A 308 14.46 4.48 3.83
C ASP A 308 15.62 5.28 4.40
N VAL A 309 16.30 6.02 3.54
CA VAL A 309 17.42 6.90 3.86
C VAL A 309 17.24 8.21 3.13
N SER A 310 17.15 9.29 3.86
CA SER A 310 17.04 10.64 3.31
C SER A 310 17.85 11.61 4.16
N GLN A 311 18.58 12.50 3.50
CA GLN A 311 19.21 13.66 4.14
C GLN A 311 19.26 14.84 3.16
N PRO A 312 19.13 16.09 3.64
CA PRO A 312 19.39 17.27 2.83
C PRO A 312 20.80 17.26 2.26
N ARG A 313 21.00 17.79 1.06
CA ARG A 313 22.37 17.99 0.52
C ARG A 313 23.02 19.20 1.22
N VAL A 314 24.27 19.02 1.67
CA VAL A 314 25.05 20.08 2.35
C VAL A 314 26.16 20.67 1.49
N GLY A 315 26.08 20.54 0.18
CA GLY A 315 27.15 20.92 -0.74
C GLY A 315 28.13 19.78 -1.00
N GLY A 316 29.15 20.03 -1.86
CA GLY A 316 30.09 18.98 -2.24
C GLY A 316 29.48 17.90 -3.15
N ARG A 317 30.13 16.73 -3.16
CA ARG A 317 29.67 15.57 -3.93
C ARG A 317 28.96 14.58 -2.99
N ARG A 318 27.95 13.94 -3.52
CA ARG A 318 27.19 12.91 -2.79
C ARG A 318 27.52 11.53 -3.33
N ILE A 319 27.85 10.61 -2.43
CA ILE A 319 28.15 9.21 -2.74
C ILE A 319 27.00 8.35 -2.19
N CYS A 320 26.43 7.53 -3.06
CA CYS A 320 25.34 6.63 -2.75
C CYS A 320 25.82 5.20 -2.96
N ILE A 321 25.79 4.36 -1.93
CA ILE A 321 26.29 2.99 -1.98
C ILE A 321 25.23 2.02 -1.51
N ILE A 322 24.77 1.15 -2.39
CA ILE A 322 23.98 -0.04 -2.05
C ILE A 322 24.99 -1.16 -1.83
N HIS A 323 24.92 -1.80 -0.67
CA HIS A 323 25.89 -2.84 -0.31
C HIS A 323 25.25 -3.95 0.55
N LYS A 324 25.93 -5.08 0.70
CA LYS A 324 25.54 -6.13 1.65
C LYS A 324 25.61 -5.58 3.07
N ASN A 325 24.62 -5.92 3.88
CA ASN A 325 24.59 -5.56 5.30
C ASN A 325 25.51 -6.52 6.10
N ALA A 326 26.82 -6.32 5.98
CA ALA A 326 27.84 -7.19 6.53
C ALA A 326 28.81 -6.44 7.46
N PRO A 327 29.41 -7.10 8.46
CA PRO A 327 30.48 -6.54 9.28
C PRO A 327 31.62 -6.01 8.42
N GLY A 328 32.18 -4.85 8.78
CA GLY A 328 33.29 -4.23 8.08
C GLY A 328 32.95 -3.41 6.84
N ALA A 329 31.70 -3.46 6.32
CA ALA A 329 31.30 -2.72 5.13
C ALA A 329 31.56 -1.21 5.24
N ILE A 330 31.13 -0.58 6.34
CA ILE A 330 31.35 0.85 6.58
C ILE A 330 32.85 1.18 6.73
N SER A 331 33.60 0.32 7.41
CA SER A 331 35.05 0.48 7.56
C SER A 331 35.77 0.47 6.20
N ALA A 332 35.40 -0.46 5.32
CA ALA A 332 35.95 -0.54 3.95
C ALA A 332 35.64 0.72 3.14
N ILE A 333 34.39 1.21 3.21
CA ILE A 333 33.96 2.44 2.52
C ILE A 333 34.78 3.64 3.04
N THR A 334 34.83 3.84 4.35
CA THR A 334 35.49 4.99 4.94
C THR A 334 37.01 4.97 4.74
N SER A 335 37.66 3.79 4.70
CA SER A 335 39.11 3.66 4.38
C SER A 335 39.41 4.20 2.99
N ILE A 336 38.61 3.86 1.96
CA ILE A 336 38.80 4.38 0.59
C ILE A 336 38.64 5.91 0.57
N LEU A 337 37.69 6.47 1.31
CA LEU A 337 37.50 7.92 1.37
C LEU A 337 38.67 8.60 2.08
N THR A 338 39.23 7.98 3.13
CA THR A 338 40.42 8.45 3.82
C THR A 338 41.65 8.44 2.91
N GLU A 339 41.89 7.35 2.17
CA GLU A 339 42.96 7.25 1.18
C GLU A 339 42.82 8.28 0.05
N ALA A 340 41.58 8.61 -0.32
CA ALA A 340 41.30 9.66 -1.29
C ALA A 340 41.35 11.09 -0.70
N HIS A 341 41.73 11.25 0.57
CA HIS A 341 41.79 12.53 1.31
C HIS A 341 40.46 13.32 1.24
N LEU A 342 39.32 12.62 1.29
CA LEU A 342 37.98 13.22 1.32
C LEU A 342 37.51 13.38 2.76
N ASN A 343 36.92 14.54 3.06
CA ASN A 343 36.23 14.76 4.33
C ASN A 343 34.76 14.36 4.21
N ILE A 344 34.22 13.65 5.20
CA ILE A 344 32.81 13.27 5.29
C ILE A 344 32.07 14.35 6.07
N GLU A 345 31.21 15.11 5.42
CA GLU A 345 30.39 16.14 6.04
C GLU A 345 29.14 15.54 6.70
N ASN A 346 28.48 14.62 6.00
CA ASN A 346 27.34 13.88 6.52
C ASN A 346 27.38 12.43 6.05
N MET A 347 26.89 11.55 6.91
CA MET A 347 26.78 10.12 6.61
C MET A 347 25.53 9.54 7.26
N VAL A 348 24.72 8.84 6.49
CA VAL A 348 23.62 8.00 6.97
C VAL A 348 23.79 6.60 6.39
N ASN A 349 23.77 5.59 7.26
CA ASN A 349 23.71 4.19 6.86
C ASN A 349 22.54 3.50 7.54
N LYS A 350 21.74 2.78 6.78
CA LYS A 350 20.68 1.92 7.32
C LYS A 350 20.69 0.57 6.63
N GLY A 351 20.40 -0.48 7.39
CA GLY A 351 20.23 -1.84 6.91
C GLY A 351 18.75 -2.24 6.83
N LYS A 352 18.43 -3.10 5.87
CA LYS A 352 17.15 -3.79 5.74
C LYS A 352 17.41 -5.22 5.30
N LYS A 353 17.28 -6.18 6.23
CA LYS A 353 17.68 -7.58 6.01
C LYS A 353 19.15 -7.66 5.61
N ASP A 354 19.44 -8.28 4.47
CA ASP A 354 20.78 -8.56 3.97
C ASP A 354 21.41 -7.42 3.17
N VAL A 355 20.70 -6.33 2.97
CA VAL A 355 21.18 -5.16 2.22
C VAL A 355 21.18 -3.91 3.08
N ALA A 356 22.11 -3.00 2.78
CA ALA A 356 22.19 -1.69 3.41
C ALA A 356 22.36 -0.61 2.35
N TYR A 357 22.04 0.61 2.72
CA TYR A 357 22.24 1.78 1.90
C TYR A 357 22.98 2.85 2.69
N THR A 358 24.10 3.29 2.15
CA THR A 358 24.93 4.36 2.72
C THR A 358 24.85 5.58 1.81
N LEU A 359 24.52 6.72 2.40
CA LEU A 359 24.49 8.03 1.76
C LEU A 359 25.50 8.92 2.46
N LEU A 360 26.47 9.45 1.69
CA LEU A 360 27.54 10.31 2.21
C LEU A 360 27.59 11.61 1.41
N ASP A 361 27.72 12.74 2.11
CA ASP A 361 28.13 14.01 1.51
C ASP A 361 29.62 14.23 1.85
N VAL A 362 30.43 14.44 0.83
CA VAL A 362 31.89 14.58 0.97
C VAL A 362 32.39 15.87 0.36
N THR A 363 33.45 16.43 0.94
CA THR A 363 34.22 17.55 0.42
C THR A 363 35.64 17.12 0.12
N GLY A 364 36.26 17.78 -0.85
CA GLY A 364 37.58 17.44 -1.36
C GLY A 364 37.56 17.20 -2.89
N ASN A 365 38.68 16.73 -3.41
CA ASN A 365 38.80 16.44 -4.84
C ASN A 365 38.30 15.02 -5.15
N VAL A 366 37.00 14.92 -5.53
CA VAL A 366 36.37 13.64 -5.91
C VAL A 366 36.77 13.32 -7.35
N THR A 367 37.59 12.29 -7.52
CA THR A 367 38.07 11.81 -8.82
C THR A 367 37.10 10.81 -9.46
N ASP A 368 37.14 10.66 -10.78
CA ASP A 368 36.22 9.78 -11.53
C ASP A 368 36.42 8.29 -11.19
N ASP A 369 37.64 7.90 -10.72
CA ASP A 369 37.97 6.53 -10.32
C ASP A 369 37.43 6.15 -8.94
N LEU A 370 36.96 7.11 -8.15
CA LEU A 370 36.43 6.84 -6.82
C LEU A 370 35.24 5.86 -6.84
N ALA A 371 34.33 6.04 -7.78
CA ALA A 371 33.16 5.15 -7.93
C ALA A 371 33.61 3.71 -8.24
N VAL A 372 34.66 3.57 -9.07
CA VAL A 372 35.23 2.25 -9.43
C VAL A 372 35.87 1.60 -8.21
N LYS A 373 36.68 2.35 -7.45
CA LYS A 373 37.33 1.85 -6.20
C LYS A 373 36.30 1.43 -5.17
N LEU A 374 35.27 2.23 -4.94
CA LEU A 374 34.19 1.89 -4.02
C LEU A 374 33.35 0.69 -4.51
N GLY A 375 33.14 0.56 -5.83
CA GLY A 375 32.46 -0.57 -6.43
C GLY A 375 33.23 -1.89 -6.38
N ALA A 376 34.56 -1.82 -6.21
CA ALA A 376 35.46 -2.99 -6.13
C ALA A 376 35.50 -3.65 -4.74
N ILE A 377 34.97 -3.01 -3.70
CA ILE A 377 34.90 -3.64 -2.38
C ILE A 377 33.85 -4.78 -2.36
N GLU A 378 34.19 -5.90 -1.72
CA GLU A 378 33.34 -7.10 -1.70
C GLU A 378 31.86 -6.85 -1.33
N PRO A 379 31.55 -6.03 -0.30
CA PRO A 379 30.14 -5.81 0.05
C PRO A 379 29.39 -4.87 -0.90
N ALA A 380 30.05 -4.13 -1.81
CA ALA A 380 29.35 -3.19 -2.71
C ALA A 380 28.52 -3.94 -3.76
N ILE A 381 27.30 -3.46 -3.96
CA ILE A 381 26.37 -3.92 -5.02
C ILE A 381 26.30 -2.86 -6.12
N ARG A 382 26.12 -1.59 -5.71
CA ARG A 382 26.05 -0.47 -6.66
C ARG A 382 26.54 0.82 -6.02
N VAL A 383 27.32 1.58 -6.77
CA VAL A 383 27.85 2.90 -6.36
C VAL A 383 27.42 3.97 -7.34
N ARG A 384 27.03 5.12 -6.82
CA ARG A 384 26.73 6.33 -7.62
C ARG A 384 27.39 7.54 -6.96
N VAL A 385 27.93 8.42 -7.78
CA VAL A 385 28.47 9.74 -7.35
C VAL A 385 27.62 10.81 -8.03
N LEU A 386 27.01 11.71 -7.23
CA LEU A 386 26.06 12.75 -7.65
C LEU A 386 26.68 14.14 -7.48
#